data_e8205a33ed89b6deee7c7a0947d53d01
#
_entry.id   e8205a33ed89b6deee7c7a0947d53d01
#
_cell.length_a   1.000
_cell.length_b   1.000
_cell.length_c   1.000
_cell.angle_alpha   90.00
_cell.angle_beta   90.00
_cell.angle_gamma   90.00
#
_symmetry.space_group_name_H-M   'P 1'
#
loop_
_entity.id
_entity.type
_entity.pdbx_description
1 polymer ?
#
loop_
_entity_poly.entity_id
_entity_poly.type
_entity_poly.pdbx_seq_one_letter_code
_entity_poly.pdbx_strand_id
1 'polypeptide(L)'
;PYVKNAGARMKKYEIDRKAYSDGKLQDNDIVLFRYADVLLMLSEAKVRNGESGDNELNLVRQRVGASNRTATLENILNERLMELMWEGWRRSDLIRFNKFNKDTTGKSGDKTLFPIPYEAKELNPNLK
;
A
#
# COMPACT_ATOMS: atom_id res chain seq x y z
N PRO A 1 -21.96 22.72 3.88
CA PRO A 1 -21.70 22.50 2.46
C PRO A 1 -20.25 22.07 2.30
N TYR A 2 -20.04 20.89 1.72
CA TYR A 2 -18.69 20.39 1.40
C TYR A 2 -18.15 21.24 0.24
N VAL A 3 -17.24 22.14 0.53
CA VAL A 3 -16.52 22.87 -0.52
C VAL A 3 -15.49 21.87 -1.08
N LYS A 4 -15.53 21.60 -2.38
CA LYS A 4 -14.60 20.67 -3.07
C LYS A 4 -13.10 20.97 -2.82
N ASN A 5 -12.79 22.13 -2.25
CA ASN A 5 -11.44 22.61 -1.96
C ASN A 5 -11.07 22.55 -0.47
N ALA A 6 -11.94 22.04 0.41
CA ALA A 6 -11.64 21.91 1.83
C ALA A 6 -10.80 20.67 2.12
N GLY A 7 -9.78 20.81 2.96
CA GLY A 7 -8.93 19.73 3.44
C GLY A 7 -7.58 19.59 2.72
N ALA A 8 -6.74 18.71 3.26
CA ALA A 8 -5.45 18.40 2.71
C ALA A 8 -5.59 17.58 1.41
N ARG A 9 -4.78 17.91 0.41
CA ARG A 9 -4.72 17.19 -0.86
C ARG A 9 -3.46 16.35 -0.93
N MET A 10 -3.62 15.14 -1.45
CA MET A 10 -2.48 14.29 -1.76
C MET A 10 -1.65 14.90 -2.91
N LYS A 11 -0.34 15.01 -2.67
CA LYS A 11 0.63 15.42 -3.70
C LYS A 11 1.70 14.32 -3.81
N LYS A 12 1.28 13.11 -4.15
CA LYS A 12 2.17 11.96 -4.31
C LYS A 12 2.92 12.03 -5.64
N TYR A 13 2.21 12.39 -6.70
CA TYR A 13 2.75 12.52 -8.05
C TYR A 13 2.83 13.99 -8.44
N GLU A 14 3.85 14.35 -9.19
CA GLU A 14 3.96 15.68 -9.75
C GLU A 14 2.90 15.89 -10.82
N ILE A 15 2.35 17.11 -10.88
CA ILE A 15 1.38 17.46 -11.90
C ILE A 15 2.13 17.63 -13.22
N ASP A 16 1.73 16.88 -14.24
CA ASP A 16 2.22 17.10 -15.59
C ASP A 16 1.61 18.38 -16.16
N ARG A 17 2.43 19.43 -16.21
CA ARG A 17 2.02 20.75 -16.71
C ARG A 17 2.00 20.84 -18.24
N LYS A 18 2.48 19.81 -18.93
CA LYS A 18 2.48 19.70 -20.39
C LYS A 18 1.38 18.77 -20.90
N ALA A 19 0.64 18.13 -19.98
CA ALA A 19 -0.47 17.27 -20.33
C ALA A 19 -1.55 18.00 -21.13
N TYR A 20 -2.33 17.23 -21.85
CA TYR A 20 -3.46 17.76 -22.62
C TYR A 20 -4.42 18.57 -21.74
N SER A 21 -4.99 19.63 -22.32
CA SER A 21 -5.89 20.55 -21.61
C SER A 21 -7.21 19.92 -21.13
N ASP A 22 -7.49 18.68 -21.50
CA ASP A 22 -8.67 17.93 -21.08
C ASP A 22 -8.65 17.53 -19.58
N GLY A 23 -7.49 17.67 -18.90
CA GLY A 23 -7.28 17.33 -17.50
C GLY A 23 -7.43 15.85 -17.16
N LYS A 24 -7.44 14.96 -18.14
CA LYS A 24 -7.67 13.51 -17.98
C LYS A 24 -6.43 12.69 -18.31
N LEU A 25 -5.66 13.10 -19.30
CA LEU A 25 -4.48 12.39 -19.75
C LEU A 25 -3.24 13.04 -19.16
N GLN A 26 -2.31 12.25 -18.67
CA GLN A 26 -1.02 12.68 -18.15
C GLN A 26 0.04 11.68 -18.60
N ASP A 27 1.25 12.18 -18.86
CA ASP A 27 2.39 11.38 -19.32
C ASP A 27 3.20 10.81 -18.14
N ASN A 28 2.71 10.96 -16.92
CA ASN A 28 3.37 10.43 -15.72
C ASN A 28 3.39 8.91 -15.73
N ASP A 29 4.56 8.34 -15.48
CA ASP A 29 4.72 6.90 -15.28
C ASP A 29 4.00 6.43 -14.02
N ILE A 30 3.36 5.27 -14.09
CA ILE A 30 2.80 4.57 -12.94
C ILE A 30 3.90 3.68 -12.37
N VAL A 31 4.28 3.95 -11.11
CA VAL A 31 5.28 3.15 -10.40
C VAL A 31 4.70 1.81 -10.00
N LEU A 32 5.25 0.72 -10.54
CA LEU A 32 4.92 -0.64 -10.12
C LEU A 32 5.77 -1.09 -8.94
N PHE A 33 7.08 -0.85 -9.00
CA PHE A 33 8.04 -1.14 -7.94
C PHE A 33 9.03 0.01 -7.81
N ARG A 34 9.46 0.29 -6.58
CA ARG A 34 10.50 1.27 -6.32
C ARG A 34 11.41 0.83 -5.17
N TYR A 35 12.58 1.41 -5.10
CA TYR A 35 13.63 0.97 -4.18
C TYR A 35 13.19 0.98 -2.71
N ALA A 36 12.37 1.95 -2.28
CA ALA A 36 11.84 1.99 -0.92
C ALA A 36 10.96 0.76 -0.60
N ASP A 37 10.16 0.28 -1.57
CA ASP A 37 9.38 -0.95 -1.39
C ASP A 37 10.29 -2.17 -1.22
N VAL A 38 11.34 -2.28 -2.04
CA VAL A 38 12.33 -3.36 -1.93
C VAL A 38 13.03 -3.35 -0.56
N LEU A 39 13.44 -2.18 -0.07
CA LEU A 39 14.05 -2.04 1.25
C LEU A 39 13.09 -2.49 2.37
N LEU A 40 11.82 -2.07 2.30
CA LEU A 40 10.83 -2.46 3.31
C LEU A 40 10.46 -3.95 3.22
N MET A 41 10.45 -4.54 2.03
CA MET A 41 10.31 -6.00 1.87
C MET A 41 11.51 -6.75 2.47
N LEU A 42 12.73 -6.28 2.25
CA LEU A 42 13.93 -6.87 2.82
C LEU A 42 13.93 -6.76 4.35
N SER A 43 13.57 -5.59 4.89
CA SER A 43 13.42 -5.39 6.34
C SER A 43 12.40 -6.38 6.93
N GLU A 44 11.23 -6.54 6.27
CA GLU A 44 10.21 -7.50 6.68
C GLU A 44 10.73 -8.94 6.65
N ALA A 45 11.40 -9.34 5.57
CA ALA A 45 11.94 -10.69 5.42
C ALA A 45 12.96 -11.02 6.51
N LYS A 46 13.87 -10.09 6.82
CA LYS A 46 14.85 -10.24 7.90
C LYS A 46 14.16 -10.43 9.26
N VAL A 47 13.21 -9.56 9.59
CA VAL A 47 12.48 -9.65 10.87
C VAL A 47 11.71 -10.97 10.98
N ARG A 48 11.09 -11.43 9.89
CA ARG A 48 10.39 -12.75 9.89
C ARG A 48 11.35 -13.93 10.03
N ASN A 49 12.59 -13.76 9.62
CA ASN A 49 13.68 -14.76 9.75
C ASN A 49 14.45 -14.64 11.09
N GLY A 50 14.04 -13.76 11.98
CA GLY A 50 14.69 -13.55 13.28
C GLY A 50 15.94 -12.67 13.23
N GLU A 51 16.17 -11.97 12.11
CA GLU A 51 17.29 -11.05 11.91
C GLU A 51 16.83 -9.59 12.11
N SER A 52 17.81 -8.68 12.32
CA SER A 52 17.50 -7.24 12.35
C SER A 52 17.24 -6.70 10.95
N GLY A 53 16.11 -6.04 10.77
CA GLY A 53 15.77 -5.26 9.58
C GLY A 53 15.93 -3.74 9.77
N ASP A 54 16.58 -3.31 10.85
CA ASP A 54 16.66 -1.90 11.25
C ASP A 54 17.34 -1.03 10.19
N ASN A 55 18.38 -1.53 9.56
CA ASN A 55 19.13 -0.78 8.55
C ASN A 55 18.22 -0.41 7.37
N GLU A 56 17.53 -1.36 6.80
CA GLU A 56 16.67 -1.18 5.63
C GLU A 56 15.48 -0.26 5.95
N LEU A 57 14.83 -0.48 7.10
CA LEU A 57 13.75 0.39 7.57
C LEU A 57 14.23 1.84 7.72
N ASN A 58 15.39 2.02 8.36
CA ASN A 58 15.89 3.35 8.69
C ASN A 58 16.47 4.09 7.47
N LEU A 59 16.95 3.41 6.44
CA LEU A 59 17.28 4.04 5.16
C LEU A 59 16.07 4.74 4.54
N VAL A 60 14.90 4.10 4.56
CA VAL A 60 13.66 4.73 4.06
C VAL A 60 13.28 5.94 4.91
N ARG A 61 13.35 5.81 6.23
CA ARG A 61 12.99 6.88 7.17
C ARG A 61 13.92 8.09 7.09
N GLN A 62 15.22 7.85 7.00
CA GLN A 62 16.25 8.90 6.92
C GLN A 62 16.08 9.75 5.65
N ARG A 63 15.67 9.16 4.55
CA ARG A 63 15.40 9.89 3.29
C ARG A 63 14.41 11.05 3.48
N VAL A 64 13.45 10.90 4.37
CA VAL A 64 12.41 11.91 4.66
C VAL A 64 12.67 12.66 5.97
N GLY A 65 13.86 12.53 6.58
CA GLY A 65 14.22 13.20 7.81
C GLY A 65 13.51 12.66 9.06
N ALA A 66 12.93 11.46 9.00
CA ALA A 66 12.29 10.83 10.14
C ALA A 66 13.31 10.15 11.06
N SER A 67 13.06 10.15 12.36
CA SER A 67 13.91 9.49 13.35
C SER A 67 13.94 7.97 13.16
N ASN A 68 15.06 7.35 13.53
CA ASN A 68 15.23 5.91 13.45
C ASN A 68 14.22 5.16 14.34
N ARG A 69 13.83 3.97 13.89
CA ARG A 69 12.97 3.04 14.63
C ARG A 69 13.52 1.61 14.55
N THR A 70 13.22 0.81 15.58
CA THR A 70 13.45 -0.62 15.53
C THR A 70 12.50 -1.28 14.52
N ALA A 71 13.02 -2.17 13.71
CA ALA A 71 12.25 -2.93 12.74
C ALA A 71 11.46 -4.04 13.45
N THR A 72 10.22 -3.72 13.76
CA THR A 72 9.20 -4.71 14.14
C THR A 72 8.21 -4.85 12.98
N LEU A 73 7.48 -5.96 12.91
CA LEU A 73 6.45 -6.14 11.87
C LEU A 73 5.43 -5.00 11.91
N GLU A 74 5.09 -4.50 13.09
CA GLU A 74 4.18 -3.36 13.22
C GLU A 74 4.77 -2.06 12.68
N ASN A 75 6.02 -1.74 13.04
CA ASN A 75 6.69 -0.53 12.54
C ASN A 75 6.90 -0.59 11.03
N ILE A 76 7.23 -1.75 10.48
CA ILE A 76 7.37 -1.96 9.03
C ILE A 76 6.02 -1.77 8.33
N LEU A 77 4.92 -2.35 8.84
CA LEU A 77 3.59 -2.19 8.27
C LEU A 77 3.13 -0.73 8.27
N ASN A 78 3.45 0.01 9.34
CA ASN A 78 3.15 1.43 9.46
C ASN A 78 4.00 2.27 8.49
N GLU A 79 5.30 1.95 8.34
CA GLU A 79 6.16 2.64 7.39
C GLU A 79 5.71 2.39 5.95
N ARG A 80 5.33 1.15 5.60
CA ARG A 80 4.75 0.82 4.30
C ARG A 80 3.47 1.61 4.02
N LEU A 81 2.61 1.80 5.02
CA LEU A 81 1.42 2.63 4.86
C LEU A 81 1.76 4.08 4.48
N MET A 82 2.72 4.69 5.17
CA MET A 82 3.12 6.09 4.94
C MET A 82 3.88 6.24 3.63
N GLU A 83 4.85 5.36 3.39
CA GLU A 83 5.74 5.43 2.23
C GLU A 83 5.04 5.07 0.93
N LEU A 84 4.20 4.02 0.92
CA LEU A 84 3.57 3.44 -0.27
C LEU A 84 2.10 3.85 -0.42
N MET A 85 1.68 4.91 0.27
CA MET A 85 0.32 5.43 0.16
C MET A 85 0.00 5.78 -1.30
N TRP A 86 -1.18 5.40 -1.78
CA TRP A 86 -1.66 5.57 -3.16
C TRP A 86 -0.94 4.73 -4.23
N GLU A 87 -0.12 3.76 -3.83
CA GLU A 87 0.54 2.83 -4.74
C GLU A 87 -0.14 1.45 -4.79
N GLY A 88 -1.31 1.28 -4.17
CA GLY A 88 -2.11 0.06 -4.25
C GLY A 88 -1.73 -1.06 -3.27
N TRP A 89 -0.65 -0.91 -2.50
CA TRP A 89 -0.09 -1.99 -1.68
C TRP A 89 -0.87 -2.31 -0.40
N ARG A 90 -1.64 -1.36 0.15
CA ARG A 90 -2.21 -1.46 1.50
C ARG A 90 -3.05 -2.71 1.73
N ARG A 91 -3.90 -3.11 0.77
CA ARG A 91 -4.72 -4.31 0.92
C ARG A 91 -3.87 -5.58 1.04
N SER A 92 -2.89 -5.75 0.16
CA SER A 92 -1.97 -6.89 0.17
C SER A 92 -1.13 -6.94 1.43
N ASP A 93 -0.66 -5.79 1.91
CA ASP A 93 0.06 -5.67 3.17
C ASP A 93 -0.81 -6.09 4.36
N LEU A 94 -2.03 -5.58 4.47
CA LEU A 94 -2.94 -5.95 5.57
C LEU A 94 -3.26 -7.44 5.59
N ILE A 95 -3.43 -8.07 4.42
CA ILE A 95 -3.64 -9.52 4.32
C ILE A 95 -2.39 -10.27 4.80
N ARG A 96 -1.21 -9.94 4.27
CA ARG A 96 0.06 -10.59 4.60
C ARG A 96 0.44 -10.47 6.08
N PHE A 97 0.10 -9.35 6.71
CA PHE A 97 0.30 -9.10 8.14
C PHE A 97 -0.85 -9.59 9.02
N ASN A 98 -1.85 -10.25 8.45
CA ASN A 98 -3.05 -10.75 9.15
C ASN A 98 -3.83 -9.65 9.91
N LYS A 99 -3.91 -8.48 9.30
CA LYS A 99 -4.58 -7.28 9.85
C LYS A 99 -5.83 -6.88 9.07
N PHE A 100 -6.08 -7.44 7.89
CA PHE A 100 -7.12 -6.98 6.97
C PHE A 100 -8.52 -7.00 7.56
N ASN A 101 -8.92 -8.11 8.19
CA ASN A 101 -10.24 -8.25 8.80
C ASN A 101 -10.37 -7.49 10.13
N LYS A 102 -9.25 -7.16 10.78
CA LYS A 102 -9.21 -6.44 12.07
C LYS A 102 -9.24 -4.93 11.90
N ASP A 103 -8.70 -4.42 10.80
CA ASP A 103 -8.50 -2.98 10.56
C ASP A 103 -9.72 -2.32 9.87
N THR A 104 -10.66 -3.13 9.40
CA THR A 104 -11.86 -2.65 8.70
C THR A 104 -13.08 -2.76 9.62
N THR A 105 -13.30 -1.73 10.41
CA THR A 105 -14.52 -1.61 11.25
C THR A 105 -15.79 -1.76 10.41
N GLY A 106 -16.67 -2.66 10.82
CA GLY A 106 -17.99 -2.84 10.20
C GLY A 106 -18.08 -3.88 9.09
N LYS A 107 -17.01 -4.60 8.76
CA LYS A 107 -17.09 -5.70 7.78
C LYS A 107 -17.21 -7.05 8.47
N SER A 108 -18.33 -7.71 8.26
CA SER A 108 -18.52 -9.12 8.67
C SER A 108 -17.93 -10.08 7.62
N GLY A 109 -17.41 -11.21 8.06
CA GLY A 109 -16.89 -12.27 7.21
C GLY A 109 -15.47 -12.08 6.69
N ASP A 110 -14.93 -13.12 6.09
CA ASP A 110 -13.60 -13.08 5.49
C ASP A 110 -13.62 -12.37 4.14
N LYS A 111 -12.94 -11.22 4.07
CA LYS A 111 -12.79 -10.39 2.87
C LYS A 111 -11.39 -10.49 2.25
N THR A 112 -10.58 -11.46 2.67
CA THR A 112 -9.23 -11.66 2.14
C THR A 112 -9.26 -12.21 0.72
N LEU A 113 -10.30 -12.98 0.37
CA LEU A 113 -10.51 -13.52 -0.96
C LEU A 113 -11.61 -12.74 -1.69
N PHE A 114 -11.46 -12.60 -3.00
CA PHE A 114 -12.53 -12.13 -3.85
C PHE A 114 -13.54 -13.26 -4.09
N PRO A 115 -14.85 -12.96 -4.12
CA PRO A 115 -15.85 -13.93 -4.50
C PRO A 115 -15.66 -14.34 -5.96
N ILE A 116 -15.96 -15.62 -6.25
CA ILE A 116 -15.99 -16.08 -7.64
C ILE A 116 -17.14 -15.34 -8.35
N PRO A 117 -16.90 -14.71 -9.53
CA PRO A 117 -17.94 -14.05 -10.29
C PRO A 117 -19.12 -14.98 -10.58
N TYR A 118 -20.34 -14.42 -10.56
CA TYR A 118 -21.56 -15.19 -10.76
C TYR A 118 -21.55 -15.89 -12.13
N GLU A 119 -21.16 -15.19 -13.18
CA GLU A 119 -21.09 -15.70 -14.54
C GLU A 119 -20.12 -16.89 -14.66
N ALA A 120 -19.01 -16.87 -13.93
CA ALA A 120 -18.07 -18.00 -13.91
C ALA A 120 -18.68 -19.24 -13.27
N LYS A 121 -19.53 -19.08 -12.25
CA LYS A 121 -20.25 -20.20 -11.62
C LYS A 121 -21.34 -20.76 -12.52
N GLU A 122 -22.02 -19.94 -13.30
CA GLU A 122 -23.01 -20.40 -14.27
C GLU A 122 -22.38 -21.24 -15.39
N LEU A 123 -21.20 -20.81 -15.86
CA LEU A 123 -20.47 -21.53 -16.92
C LEU A 123 -19.76 -22.79 -16.42
N ASN A 124 -19.45 -22.87 -15.13
CA ASN A 124 -18.78 -24.03 -14.53
C ASN A 124 -19.35 -24.36 -13.15
N PRO A 125 -20.31 -25.32 -13.08
CA PRO A 125 -20.98 -25.73 -11.82
C PRO A 125 -20.03 -26.30 -10.75
N ASN A 126 -18.79 -26.67 -11.12
CA ASN A 126 -17.78 -27.17 -10.18
C ASN A 126 -17.10 -26.07 -9.37
N LEU A 127 -17.29 -24.80 -9.72
CA LEU A 127 -16.81 -23.67 -8.94
C LEU A 127 -17.74 -23.43 -7.74
N LYS A 128 -17.22 -23.65 -6.53
CA LYS A 128 -17.93 -23.46 -5.26
C LYS A 128 -17.62 -22.10 -4.63
#